data_fa4a0cc97a2672c024e767e3b49bbc8d
#
_entry.id   fa4a0cc97a2672c024e767e3b49bbc8d
#
_cell.length_a   1.000
_cell.length_b   1.000
_cell.length_c   1.000
_cell.angle_alpha   90.00
_cell.angle_beta   90.00
_cell.angle_gamma   90.00
#
_symmetry.space_group_name_H-M   'P 1'
#
loop_
_entity.id
_entity.type
_entity.pdbx_description
1 polymer ?
#
loop_
_entity_poly.entity_id
_entity_poly.type
_entity_poly.pdbx_seq_one_letter_code
_entity_poly.pdbx_strand_id
1 'polypeptide(L)'
;DDHMQNGQLKPGYNIQISTNTQFIVNYTAAQTTADTTTFKDHLTEHQDSFNQTPETLTADAGYGSEENYQALEDNEIEGFVKYNYFHKEQRKKKKEPNPFLPDNLYYNPEQDCYYCPMGQKLENIGQYQRETKTGYTQTIHRYQAQNCQGCPLRAMCHKAQGNRIIERNYKLIRHKQKAKERLLSAEGIIKRKQRCWDVEAVFGNIKQNMNFKRFMLRGIDKINVEMGLVALAHNLKKYSMA
;
A
#
# COMPACT_ATOMS: atom_id res chain seq x y z
N ASP A 1 13.64 -12.66 -7.35
CA ASP A 1 14.11 -11.95 -6.16
C ASP A 1 14.75 -12.91 -5.16
N ASP A 2 15.78 -12.45 -4.46
CA ASP A 2 16.42 -13.21 -3.38
C ASP A 2 15.69 -12.95 -2.05
N HIS A 3 14.48 -13.51 -1.90
CA HIS A 3 13.72 -13.38 -0.66
C HIS A 3 14.35 -14.07 0.54
N MET A 4 15.27 -15.02 0.29
CA MET A 4 15.96 -15.77 1.34
C MET A 4 17.27 -15.10 1.76
N GLN A 5 17.67 -14.03 1.08
CA GLN A 5 18.94 -13.29 1.32
C GLN A 5 20.19 -14.21 1.39
N ASN A 6 20.17 -15.25 0.58
CA ASN A 6 21.26 -16.24 0.51
C ASN A 6 22.03 -16.22 -0.83
N GLY A 7 21.87 -15.17 -1.62
CA GLY A 7 22.50 -15.00 -2.92
C GLY A 7 21.89 -15.85 -4.04
N GLN A 8 20.76 -16.51 -3.81
CA GLN A 8 20.09 -17.34 -4.81
C GLN A 8 18.78 -16.71 -5.27
N LEU A 9 18.69 -16.40 -6.58
CA LEU A 9 17.44 -16.03 -7.21
C LEU A 9 16.57 -17.29 -7.36
N LYS A 10 15.41 -17.28 -6.70
CA LYS A 10 14.42 -18.37 -6.81
C LYS A 10 13.13 -17.82 -7.41
N PRO A 11 12.49 -18.55 -8.34
CA PRO A 11 11.15 -18.22 -8.77
C PRO A 11 10.21 -18.29 -7.58
N GLY A 12 9.41 -17.26 -7.39
CA GLY A 12 8.42 -17.17 -6.33
C GLY A 12 7.09 -16.70 -6.88
N TYR A 13 6.03 -17.09 -6.21
CA TYR A 13 4.68 -16.60 -6.48
C TYR A 13 4.23 -15.71 -5.33
N ASN A 14 3.59 -14.62 -5.63
CA ASN A 14 2.95 -13.75 -4.66
C ASN A 14 1.51 -14.22 -4.47
N ILE A 15 1.21 -14.72 -3.28
CA ILE A 15 -0.11 -15.27 -2.95
C ILE A 15 -0.87 -14.26 -2.12
N GLN A 16 -2.03 -13.86 -2.62
CA GLN A 16 -3.01 -13.06 -1.90
C GLN A 16 -4.05 -13.98 -1.28
N ILE A 17 -4.43 -13.73 -0.05
CA ILE A 17 -5.47 -14.48 0.66
C ILE A 17 -6.43 -13.51 1.32
N SER A 18 -7.72 -13.67 1.05
CA SER A 18 -8.78 -13.04 1.83
C SER A 18 -9.32 -14.01 2.88
N THR A 19 -9.52 -13.50 4.08
CA THR A 19 -10.04 -14.30 5.19
C THR A 19 -11.26 -13.64 5.84
N ASN A 20 -12.15 -14.47 6.35
CA ASN A 20 -13.22 -14.06 7.25
C ASN A 20 -13.22 -15.01 8.45
N THR A 21 -13.02 -14.48 9.66
CA THR A 21 -12.88 -15.29 10.90
C THR A 21 -11.89 -16.45 10.76
N GLN A 22 -10.74 -16.18 10.11
CA GLN A 22 -9.67 -17.14 9.78
C GLN A 22 -10.05 -18.24 8.76
N PHE A 23 -11.24 -18.23 8.18
CA PHE A 23 -11.52 -19.06 7.01
C PHE A 23 -10.97 -18.35 5.77
N ILE A 24 -10.31 -19.07 4.90
CA ILE A 24 -9.90 -18.57 3.59
C ILE A 24 -11.13 -18.53 2.70
N VAL A 25 -11.54 -17.32 2.31
CA VAL A 25 -12.70 -17.10 1.44
C VAL A 25 -12.29 -16.86 0.00
N ASN A 26 -11.09 -16.30 -0.23
CA ASN A 26 -10.56 -16.14 -1.58
C ASN A 26 -9.03 -16.21 -1.57
N TYR A 27 -8.44 -16.60 -2.68
CA TYR A 27 -6.99 -16.56 -2.91
C TYR A 27 -6.68 -16.29 -4.38
N THR A 28 -5.57 -15.64 -4.65
CA THR A 28 -5.03 -15.44 -6.00
C THR A 28 -3.52 -15.58 -5.98
N ALA A 29 -2.95 -16.05 -7.07
CA ALA A 29 -1.53 -16.17 -7.26
C ALA A 29 -1.05 -15.25 -8.38
N ALA A 30 0.04 -14.54 -8.16
CA ALA A 30 0.62 -13.63 -9.14
C ALA A 30 2.14 -13.84 -9.27
N GLN A 31 2.69 -13.48 -10.42
CA GLN A 31 4.13 -13.51 -10.71
C GLN A 31 4.76 -12.11 -10.59
N THR A 32 4.27 -11.32 -9.64
CA THR A 32 4.79 -9.98 -9.33
C THR A 32 5.22 -9.93 -7.87
N THR A 33 6.21 -9.10 -7.57
CA THR A 33 6.72 -8.92 -6.19
C THR A 33 5.99 -7.81 -5.43
N ALA A 34 5.16 -7.02 -6.11
CA ALA A 34 4.50 -5.87 -5.53
C ALA A 34 3.01 -6.12 -5.25
N ASP A 35 2.63 -6.14 -3.99
CA ASP A 35 1.23 -6.32 -3.55
C ASP A 35 0.29 -5.24 -4.09
N THR A 36 0.80 -4.03 -4.33
CA THR A 36 0.02 -2.95 -4.93
C THR A 36 -0.59 -3.30 -6.28
N THR A 37 0.06 -4.17 -7.05
CA THR A 37 -0.37 -4.54 -8.41
C THR A 37 -1.31 -5.73 -8.44
N THR A 38 -1.48 -6.44 -7.33
CA THR A 38 -2.32 -7.65 -7.24
C THR A 38 -3.71 -7.39 -6.65
N PHE A 39 -3.92 -6.21 -6.08
CA PHE A 39 -5.12 -5.90 -5.30
C PHE A 39 -6.39 -5.94 -6.14
N LYS A 40 -6.38 -5.31 -7.32
CA LYS A 40 -7.56 -5.22 -8.18
C LYS A 40 -7.98 -6.58 -8.71
N ASP A 41 -7.01 -7.37 -9.18
CA ASP A 41 -7.27 -8.73 -9.68
C ASP A 41 -7.85 -9.62 -8.57
N HIS A 42 -7.30 -9.50 -7.36
CA HIS A 42 -7.79 -10.24 -6.20
C HIS A 42 -9.21 -9.82 -5.79
N LEU A 43 -9.52 -8.52 -5.87
CA LEU A 43 -10.87 -8.01 -5.58
C LEU A 43 -11.88 -8.47 -6.65
N THR A 44 -11.50 -8.41 -7.93
CA THR A 44 -12.33 -8.88 -9.04
C THR A 44 -12.63 -10.37 -8.90
N GLU A 45 -11.61 -11.19 -8.63
CA GLU A 45 -11.78 -12.64 -8.40
C GLU A 45 -12.73 -12.92 -7.23
N HIS A 46 -12.66 -12.12 -6.17
CA HIS A 46 -13.60 -12.24 -5.05
C HIS A 46 -15.04 -11.90 -5.48
N GLN A 47 -15.22 -10.81 -6.22
CA GLN A 47 -16.54 -10.40 -6.71
C GLN A 47 -17.15 -11.44 -7.67
N ASP A 48 -16.35 -11.98 -8.56
CA ASP A 48 -16.77 -13.01 -9.53
C ASP A 48 -17.14 -14.33 -8.81
N SER A 49 -16.36 -14.73 -7.80
CA SER A 49 -16.60 -15.97 -7.05
C SER A 49 -17.84 -15.91 -6.17
N PHE A 50 -18.16 -14.76 -5.58
CA PHE A 50 -19.29 -14.60 -4.66
C PHE A 50 -20.48 -13.84 -5.23
N ASN A 51 -20.33 -13.27 -6.43
CA ASN A 51 -21.29 -12.33 -7.02
C ASN A 51 -21.71 -11.23 -6.02
N GLN A 52 -20.76 -10.81 -5.21
CA GLN A 52 -20.97 -9.84 -4.14
C GLN A 52 -19.70 -9.02 -3.88
N THR A 53 -19.88 -7.73 -3.63
CA THR A 53 -18.82 -6.83 -3.19
C THR A 53 -18.78 -6.78 -1.66
N PRO A 54 -17.60 -6.90 -1.01
CA PRO A 54 -17.52 -6.82 0.43
C PRO A 54 -17.81 -5.38 0.91
N GLU A 55 -18.60 -5.21 1.97
CA GLU A 55 -18.88 -3.90 2.57
C GLU A 55 -17.61 -3.28 3.18
N THR A 56 -16.78 -4.08 3.84
CA THR A 56 -15.54 -3.62 4.47
C THR A 56 -14.35 -4.47 4.06
N LEU A 57 -13.18 -3.84 3.92
CA LEU A 57 -11.94 -4.51 3.59
C LEU A 57 -10.79 -3.97 4.44
N THR A 58 -10.01 -4.87 5.04
CA THR A 58 -8.81 -4.49 5.82
C THR A 58 -7.57 -5.09 5.17
N ALA A 59 -6.59 -4.24 4.82
CA ALA A 59 -5.36 -4.71 4.19
C ALA A 59 -4.11 -4.01 4.75
N ASP A 60 -2.94 -4.57 4.42
CA ASP A 60 -1.65 -4.05 4.88
C ASP A 60 -1.17 -2.85 4.05
N ALA A 61 -0.07 -2.25 4.50
CA ALA A 61 0.53 -1.10 3.85
C ALA A 61 1.09 -1.40 2.44
N GLY A 62 1.38 -2.66 2.14
CA GLY A 62 1.73 -3.12 0.80
C GLY A 62 0.69 -2.81 -0.26
N TYR A 63 -0.58 -2.67 0.13
CA TYR A 63 -1.69 -2.36 -0.77
C TYR A 63 -2.02 -0.86 -0.89
N GLY A 64 -1.38 -0.01 -0.07
CA GLY A 64 -1.68 1.42 0.01
C GLY A 64 -1.19 2.23 -1.18
N SER A 65 -1.90 2.23 -2.29
CA SER A 65 -1.65 3.02 -3.49
C SER A 65 -2.86 3.89 -3.86
N GLU A 66 -2.64 4.93 -4.68
CA GLU A 66 -3.73 5.77 -5.18
C GLU A 66 -4.76 4.96 -5.95
N GLU A 67 -4.28 4.07 -6.84
CA GLU A 67 -5.12 3.20 -7.65
C GLU A 67 -6.00 2.28 -6.79
N ASN A 68 -5.42 1.66 -5.76
CA ASN A 68 -6.16 0.74 -4.89
C ASN A 68 -7.17 1.49 -4.01
N TYR A 69 -6.82 2.68 -3.50
CA TYR A 69 -7.80 3.52 -2.80
C TYR A 69 -8.93 3.98 -3.71
N GLN A 70 -8.63 4.30 -4.97
CA GLN A 70 -9.66 4.63 -5.95
C GLN A 70 -10.55 3.42 -6.24
N ALA A 71 -9.98 2.23 -6.42
CA ALA A 71 -10.76 1.01 -6.62
C ALA A 71 -11.71 0.71 -5.44
N LEU A 72 -11.28 0.98 -4.22
CA LEU A 72 -12.17 0.87 -3.04
C LEU A 72 -13.31 1.89 -3.09
N GLU A 73 -13.05 3.15 -3.46
CA GLU A 73 -14.09 4.18 -3.60
C GLU A 73 -15.07 3.84 -4.74
N ASP A 74 -14.56 3.40 -5.89
CA ASP A 74 -15.36 3.06 -7.07
C ASP A 74 -16.30 1.86 -6.83
N ASN A 75 -15.91 0.95 -5.94
CA ASN A 75 -16.72 -0.20 -5.54
C ASN A 75 -17.50 0.02 -4.23
N GLU A 76 -17.52 1.24 -3.70
CA GLU A 76 -18.21 1.60 -2.46
C GLU A 76 -17.76 0.78 -1.23
N ILE A 77 -16.51 0.28 -1.24
CA ILE A 77 -15.95 -0.53 -0.15
C ILE A 77 -15.37 0.38 0.92
N GLU A 78 -15.74 0.17 2.17
CA GLU A 78 -15.09 0.82 3.29
C GLU A 78 -13.72 0.20 3.58
N GLY A 79 -12.66 0.85 3.07
CA GLY A 79 -11.30 0.34 3.15
C GLY A 79 -10.55 0.79 4.39
N PHE A 80 -10.08 -0.17 5.20
CA PHE A 80 -9.13 0.02 6.30
C PHE A 80 -7.71 -0.39 5.86
N VAL A 81 -7.23 0.25 4.80
CA VAL A 81 -5.94 -0.06 4.17
C VAL A 81 -4.88 0.91 4.66
N LYS A 82 -3.81 0.38 5.23
CA LYS A 82 -2.67 1.19 5.67
C LYS A 82 -1.91 1.74 4.46
N TYR A 83 -1.26 2.88 4.65
CA TYR A 83 -0.29 3.43 3.70
C TYR A 83 1.12 3.32 4.24
N ASN A 84 2.10 3.41 3.35
CA ASN A 84 3.51 3.42 3.74
C ASN A 84 3.78 4.51 4.79
N TYR A 85 4.52 4.15 5.84
CA TYR A 85 4.84 5.00 6.99
C TYR A 85 3.69 5.27 7.97
N PHE A 86 2.47 4.71 7.81
CA PHE A 86 1.37 4.88 8.77
C PHE A 86 1.82 4.65 10.22
N HIS A 87 2.44 3.50 10.51
CA HIS A 87 2.93 3.20 11.86
C HIS A 87 4.05 4.12 12.33
N LYS A 88 4.91 4.59 11.41
CA LYS A 88 5.99 5.53 11.74
C LYS A 88 5.43 6.88 12.16
N GLU A 89 4.36 7.33 11.53
CA GLU A 89 3.68 8.58 11.89
C GLU A 89 2.99 8.53 13.27
N GLN A 90 2.55 7.34 13.72
CA GLN A 90 1.91 7.15 15.03
C GLN A 90 2.91 7.08 16.19
N ARG A 91 4.19 6.88 15.91
CA ARG A 91 5.22 6.85 16.97
C ARG A 91 5.51 8.26 17.48
N LYS A 92 5.68 8.42 18.80
CA LYS A 92 6.14 9.69 19.38
C LYS A 92 7.44 10.11 18.70
N LYS A 93 7.45 11.28 18.07
CA LYS A 93 8.63 11.81 17.40
C LYS A 93 9.69 12.13 18.46
N LYS A 94 10.83 11.47 18.40
CA LYS A 94 12.00 11.77 19.25
C LYS A 94 12.85 12.93 18.70
N LYS A 95 12.63 13.34 17.45
CA LYS A 95 13.36 14.40 16.75
C LYS A 95 12.37 15.32 16.08
N GLU A 96 12.76 16.59 15.91
CA GLU A 96 12.00 17.53 15.11
C GLU A 96 11.77 17.01 13.69
N PRO A 97 10.60 17.31 13.10
CA PRO A 97 10.31 16.91 11.72
C PRO A 97 11.33 17.57 10.78
N ASN A 98 11.81 16.82 9.80
CA ASN A 98 12.70 17.37 8.77
C ASN A 98 11.97 18.50 8.00
N PRO A 99 12.41 19.76 8.12
CA PRO A 99 11.73 20.91 7.52
C PRO A 99 11.80 20.93 5.99
N PHE A 100 12.65 20.08 5.41
CA PHE A 100 12.81 20.01 3.96
C PHE A 100 11.87 19.02 3.28
N LEU A 101 11.10 18.22 4.02
CA LEU A 101 10.14 17.31 3.40
C LEU A 101 8.96 18.11 2.81
N PRO A 102 8.47 17.76 1.61
CA PRO A 102 7.33 18.46 0.98
C PRO A 102 6.11 18.57 1.88
N ASP A 103 5.86 17.57 2.74
CA ASP A 103 4.74 17.53 3.68
C ASP A 103 4.90 18.49 4.87
N ASN A 104 6.10 19.01 5.11
CA ASN A 104 6.42 19.95 6.19
C ASN A 104 6.63 21.38 5.69
N LEU A 105 6.55 21.63 4.37
CA LEU A 105 6.62 22.97 3.82
C LEU A 105 5.29 23.69 4.03
N TYR A 106 5.36 24.99 4.28
CA TYR A 106 4.17 25.84 4.35
C TYR A 106 3.56 25.99 2.95
N TYR A 107 2.27 25.70 2.81
CA TYR A 107 1.48 25.89 1.61
C TYR A 107 0.57 27.09 1.75
N ASN A 108 0.61 28.01 0.77
CA ASN A 108 -0.31 29.12 0.67
C ASN A 108 -1.38 28.79 -0.40
N PRO A 109 -2.64 28.54 0.02
CA PRO A 109 -3.70 28.18 -0.92
C PRO A 109 -4.16 29.35 -1.83
N GLU A 110 -4.05 30.58 -1.37
CA GLU A 110 -4.46 31.77 -2.16
C GLU A 110 -3.55 31.98 -3.37
N GLN A 111 -2.26 31.69 -3.21
CA GLN A 111 -1.25 31.87 -4.25
C GLN A 111 -0.85 30.57 -4.94
N ASP A 112 -1.42 29.45 -4.52
CA ASP A 112 -1.04 28.09 -4.95
C ASP A 112 0.49 27.89 -5.00
N CYS A 113 1.16 28.11 -3.87
CA CYS A 113 2.59 28.01 -3.76
C CYS A 113 3.04 27.45 -2.42
N TYR A 114 4.25 26.91 -2.38
CA TYR A 114 4.92 26.49 -1.15
C TYR A 114 6.03 27.47 -0.77
N TYR A 115 6.42 27.48 0.50
CA TYR A 115 7.58 28.22 0.98
C TYR A 115 8.62 27.27 1.56
N CYS A 116 9.88 27.43 1.15
CA CYS A 116 10.98 26.66 1.72
C CYS A 116 11.40 27.21 3.09
N PRO A 117 12.21 26.48 3.89
CA PRO A 117 12.69 26.96 5.19
C PRO A 117 13.49 28.26 5.15
N MET A 118 13.99 28.67 3.98
CA MET A 118 14.65 29.98 3.75
C MET A 118 13.66 31.07 3.31
N GLY A 119 12.36 30.82 3.34
CA GLY A 119 11.35 31.79 2.94
C GLY A 119 11.19 31.98 1.42
N GLN A 120 11.89 31.19 0.60
CA GLN A 120 11.69 31.29 -0.86
C GLN A 120 10.39 30.63 -1.29
N LYS A 121 9.72 31.30 -2.22
CA LYS A 121 8.51 30.80 -2.87
C LYS A 121 8.85 29.69 -3.85
N LEU A 122 8.11 28.59 -3.79
CA LEU A 122 8.06 27.55 -4.81
C LEU A 122 6.76 27.75 -5.58
N GLU A 123 6.86 28.22 -6.79
CA GLU A 123 5.72 28.52 -7.66
C GLU A 123 5.24 27.25 -8.37
N ASN A 124 3.93 27.20 -8.60
CA ASN A 124 3.34 26.17 -9.42
C ASN A 124 3.83 26.31 -10.86
N ILE A 125 4.54 25.29 -11.36
CA ILE A 125 5.05 25.22 -12.73
C ILE A 125 4.23 24.27 -13.60
N GLY A 126 3.02 23.94 -13.17
CA GLY A 126 2.08 23.07 -13.89
C GLY A 126 2.00 21.66 -13.33
N GLN A 127 1.31 20.82 -14.08
CA GLN A 127 1.08 19.43 -13.74
C GLN A 127 1.40 18.53 -14.93
N TYR A 128 1.67 17.25 -14.66
CA TYR A 128 1.83 16.24 -15.69
C TYR A 128 1.16 14.93 -15.29
N GLN A 129 0.88 14.11 -16.29
CA GLN A 129 0.35 12.77 -16.08
C GLN A 129 1.51 11.79 -15.96
N ARG A 130 1.44 10.91 -14.97
CA ARG A 130 2.37 9.80 -14.78
C ARG A 130 1.61 8.49 -14.77
N GLU A 131 1.94 7.63 -15.69
CA GLU A 131 1.37 6.29 -15.76
C GLU A 131 2.13 5.35 -14.81
N THR A 132 1.41 4.53 -14.07
CA THR A 132 1.97 3.46 -13.24
C THR A 132 2.23 2.21 -14.08
N LYS A 133 2.90 1.21 -13.50
CA LYS A 133 3.13 -0.08 -14.18
C LYS A 133 1.83 -0.84 -14.51
N THR A 134 0.75 -0.51 -13.87
CA THR A 134 -0.59 -1.09 -14.09
C THR A 134 -1.44 -0.31 -15.10
N GLY A 135 -0.86 0.74 -15.73
CA GLY A 135 -1.60 1.61 -16.67
C GLY A 135 -2.46 2.68 -15.98
N TYR A 136 -2.44 2.76 -14.65
CA TYR A 136 -3.18 3.79 -13.93
C TYR A 136 -2.52 5.16 -14.04
N THR A 137 -3.30 6.18 -14.41
CA THR A 137 -2.80 7.54 -14.62
C THR A 137 -2.92 8.39 -13.35
N GLN A 138 -1.80 8.93 -12.89
CA GLN A 138 -1.71 9.85 -11.75
C GLN A 138 -1.48 11.28 -12.24
N THR A 139 -2.12 12.26 -11.60
CA THR A 139 -1.85 13.69 -11.84
C THR A 139 -0.86 14.21 -10.79
N ILE A 140 0.28 14.70 -11.25
CA ILE A 140 1.37 15.18 -10.40
C ILE A 140 1.54 16.68 -10.62
N HIS A 141 1.34 17.47 -9.57
CA HIS A 141 1.59 18.91 -9.56
C HIS A 141 3.05 19.17 -9.19
N ARG A 142 3.66 20.15 -9.86
CA ARG A 142 5.08 20.50 -9.65
C ARG A 142 5.20 21.95 -9.21
N TYR A 143 6.05 22.15 -8.20
CA TYR A 143 6.35 23.48 -7.68
C TYR A 143 7.86 23.67 -7.66
N GLN A 144 8.35 24.80 -8.16
CA GLN A 144 9.77 25.08 -8.30
C GLN A 144 10.15 26.34 -7.52
N ALA A 145 11.24 26.25 -6.75
CA ALA A 145 11.86 27.39 -6.10
C ALA A 145 12.45 28.36 -7.12
N GLN A 146 12.36 29.64 -6.86
CA GLN A 146 12.83 30.70 -7.76
C GLN A 146 14.36 30.68 -7.91
N ASN A 147 15.09 30.61 -6.79
CA ASN A 147 16.56 30.59 -6.81
C ASN A 147 17.13 29.79 -5.62
N CYS A 148 17.87 28.75 -5.91
CA CYS A 148 18.63 27.96 -4.92
C CYS A 148 20.14 28.18 -4.99
N GLN A 149 20.61 29.10 -5.83
CA GLN A 149 22.04 29.43 -5.94
C GLN A 149 22.53 30.14 -4.67
N GLY A 150 23.68 29.77 -4.14
CA GLY A 150 24.21 30.36 -2.91
C GLY A 150 23.42 30.08 -1.62
N CYS A 151 22.39 29.23 -1.67
CA CYS A 151 21.60 28.91 -0.49
C CYS A 151 22.42 28.09 0.53
N PRO A 152 22.59 28.57 1.78
CA PRO A 152 23.39 27.88 2.79
C PRO A 152 22.81 26.52 3.20
N LEU A 153 21.48 26.33 3.06
CA LEU A 153 20.80 25.07 3.39
C LEU A 153 20.71 24.10 2.22
N ARG A 154 21.27 24.42 1.05
CA ARG A 154 21.13 23.62 -0.16
C ARG A 154 21.56 22.17 0.04
N ALA A 155 22.72 21.94 0.65
CA ALA A 155 23.26 20.58 0.87
C ALA A 155 22.35 19.69 1.73
N MET A 156 21.59 20.27 2.66
CA MET A 156 20.62 19.57 3.50
C MET A 156 19.26 19.44 2.83
N CYS A 157 18.96 20.31 1.88
CA CYS A 157 17.64 20.43 1.26
C CYS A 157 17.45 19.50 0.06
N HIS A 158 18.37 19.53 -0.92
CA HIS A 158 18.31 18.70 -2.13
C HIS A 158 19.65 18.59 -2.83
N LYS A 159 19.80 17.52 -3.64
CA LYS A 159 21.04 17.22 -4.38
C LYS A 159 21.00 17.62 -5.87
N ALA A 160 19.84 18.10 -6.36
CA ALA A 160 19.70 18.48 -7.77
C ALA A 160 20.60 19.68 -8.13
N GLN A 161 21.10 19.73 -9.36
CA GLN A 161 21.95 20.83 -9.83
C GLN A 161 21.20 22.16 -9.96
N GLY A 162 19.93 22.10 -10.41
CA GLY A 162 19.06 23.27 -10.57
C GLY A 162 18.33 23.72 -9.30
N ASN A 163 17.30 24.52 -9.48
CA ASN A 163 16.41 24.92 -8.41
C ASN A 163 15.59 23.72 -7.92
N ARG A 164 15.25 23.74 -6.63
CA ARG A 164 14.46 22.67 -6.03
C ARG A 164 13.08 22.59 -6.69
N ILE A 165 12.68 21.37 -7.07
CA ILE A 165 11.33 21.03 -7.49
C ILE A 165 10.76 20.06 -6.46
N ILE A 166 9.50 20.28 -6.08
CA ILE A 166 8.71 19.32 -5.32
C ILE A 166 7.53 18.85 -6.16
N GLU A 167 7.13 17.61 -5.95
CA GLU A 167 5.99 16.98 -6.61
C GLU A 167 4.90 16.69 -5.58
N ARG A 168 3.65 17.01 -5.95
CA ARG A 168 2.47 16.78 -5.09
C ARG A 168 1.42 16.00 -5.86
N ASN A 169 1.02 14.89 -5.29
CA ASN A 169 -0.11 14.09 -5.75
C ASN A 169 -1.27 14.32 -4.78
N TYR A 170 -2.12 15.30 -5.07
CA TYR A 170 -3.21 15.69 -4.16
C TYR A 170 -4.27 14.60 -4.01
N LYS A 171 -4.51 13.81 -5.06
CA LYS A 171 -5.45 12.70 -5.01
C LYS A 171 -4.97 11.63 -4.01
N LEU A 172 -3.71 11.23 -4.09
CA LEU A 172 -3.11 10.31 -3.13
C LEU A 172 -3.08 10.89 -1.70
N ILE A 173 -2.79 12.18 -1.55
CA ILE A 173 -2.80 12.86 -0.24
C ILE A 173 -4.20 12.78 0.37
N ARG A 174 -5.25 13.09 -0.40
CA ARG A 174 -6.64 12.98 0.04
C ARG A 174 -7.01 11.55 0.46
N HIS A 175 -6.63 10.54 -0.33
CA HIS A 175 -6.86 9.14 0.00
C HIS A 175 -6.15 8.73 1.29
N LYS A 176 -4.88 9.13 1.47
CA LYS A 176 -4.13 8.88 2.71
C LYS A 176 -4.76 9.55 3.93
N GLN A 177 -5.28 10.76 3.78
CA GLN A 177 -5.97 11.46 4.86
C GLN A 177 -7.24 10.70 5.28
N LYS A 178 -8.10 10.33 4.31
CA LYS A 178 -9.29 9.50 4.57
C LYS A 178 -8.93 8.16 5.23
N ALA A 179 -7.90 7.48 4.70
CA ALA A 179 -7.42 6.23 5.26
C ALA A 179 -6.93 6.41 6.71
N LYS A 180 -6.21 7.49 6.99
CA LYS A 180 -5.73 7.82 8.34
C LYS A 180 -6.88 8.02 9.32
N GLU A 181 -7.89 8.79 8.95
CA GLU A 181 -9.08 9.03 9.77
C GLU A 181 -9.80 7.72 10.09
N ARG A 182 -10.06 6.88 9.08
CA ARG A 182 -10.67 5.56 9.27
C ARG A 182 -9.81 4.65 10.16
N LEU A 183 -8.52 4.54 9.88
CA LEU A 183 -7.61 3.68 10.64
C LEU A 183 -7.45 4.11 12.10
N LEU A 184 -7.63 5.38 12.44
CA LEU A 184 -7.54 5.91 13.80
C LEU A 184 -8.88 5.95 14.52
N SER A 185 -10.00 5.69 13.84
CA SER A 185 -11.32 5.54 14.47
C SER A 185 -11.35 4.33 15.42
N ALA A 186 -12.35 4.30 16.31
CA ALA A 186 -12.56 3.16 17.21
C ALA A 186 -12.69 1.84 16.44
N GLU A 187 -13.46 1.84 15.35
CA GLU A 187 -13.63 0.69 14.46
C GLU A 187 -12.32 0.33 13.76
N GLY A 188 -11.60 1.30 13.19
CA GLY A 188 -10.33 1.06 12.52
C GLY A 188 -9.26 0.45 13.42
N ILE A 189 -9.27 0.78 14.72
CA ILE A 189 -8.40 0.15 15.72
C ILE A 189 -8.77 -1.33 15.90
N ILE A 190 -10.07 -1.64 15.98
CA ILE A 190 -10.58 -3.02 16.07
C ILE A 190 -10.19 -3.82 14.82
N LYS A 191 -10.53 -3.31 13.63
CA LYS A 191 -10.23 -3.96 12.34
C LYS A 191 -8.73 -4.23 12.16
N ARG A 192 -7.86 -3.27 12.51
CA ARG A 192 -6.39 -3.46 12.44
C ARG A 192 -5.87 -4.54 13.40
N LYS A 193 -6.44 -4.64 14.60
CA LYS A 193 -6.10 -5.69 15.57
C LYS A 193 -6.61 -7.05 15.08
N GLN A 194 -7.84 -7.08 14.61
CA GLN A 194 -8.47 -8.28 14.08
C GLN A 194 -7.68 -8.87 12.92
N ARG A 195 -7.18 -8.05 12.00
CA ARG A 195 -6.36 -8.52 10.87
C ARG A 195 -5.16 -9.34 11.32
N CYS A 196 -4.49 -8.98 12.42
CA CYS A 196 -3.29 -9.69 12.86
C CYS A 196 -3.57 -11.15 13.21
N TRP A 197 -4.67 -11.44 13.88
CA TRP A 197 -5.01 -12.81 14.22
C TRP A 197 -5.88 -13.50 13.15
N ASP A 198 -6.51 -12.75 12.28
CA ASP A 198 -7.34 -13.29 11.19
C ASP A 198 -6.48 -13.76 10.01
N VAL A 199 -5.61 -12.90 9.49
CA VAL A 199 -4.80 -13.18 8.30
C VAL A 199 -3.45 -13.81 8.65
N GLU A 200 -2.74 -13.24 9.62
CA GLU A 200 -1.39 -13.69 9.98
C GLU A 200 -1.43 -15.09 10.60
N ALA A 201 -2.47 -15.40 11.40
CA ALA A 201 -2.67 -16.74 11.94
C ALA A 201 -2.92 -17.79 10.84
N VAL A 202 -3.64 -17.45 9.78
CA VAL A 202 -3.86 -18.34 8.62
C VAL A 202 -2.55 -18.63 7.91
N PHE A 203 -1.74 -17.62 7.59
CA PHE A 203 -0.41 -17.82 7.01
C PHE A 203 0.51 -18.63 7.95
N GLY A 204 0.45 -18.34 9.26
CA GLY A 204 1.19 -19.10 10.27
C GLY A 204 0.79 -20.58 10.28
N ASN A 205 -0.52 -20.87 10.26
CA ASN A 205 -1.02 -22.24 10.22
C ASN A 205 -0.56 -22.98 8.96
N ILE A 206 -0.69 -22.36 7.78
CA ILE A 206 -0.26 -22.95 6.51
C ILE A 206 1.24 -23.26 6.53
N LYS A 207 2.08 -22.29 6.93
CA LYS A 207 3.55 -22.41 6.87
C LYS A 207 4.12 -23.30 7.99
N GLN A 208 3.59 -23.19 9.21
CA GLN A 208 4.15 -23.85 10.39
C GLN A 208 3.45 -25.19 10.69
N ASN A 209 2.12 -25.17 10.83
CA ASN A 209 1.39 -26.36 11.28
C ASN A 209 1.10 -27.34 10.14
N MET A 210 0.82 -26.85 8.94
CA MET A 210 0.65 -27.69 7.73
C MET A 210 1.96 -27.93 6.99
N ASN A 211 3.06 -27.30 7.45
CA ASN A 211 4.40 -27.42 6.87
C ASN A 211 4.48 -27.10 5.35
N PHE A 212 3.55 -26.28 4.86
CA PHE A 212 3.55 -25.86 3.46
C PHE A 212 4.52 -24.69 3.25
N LYS A 213 5.77 -25.02 2.96
CA LYS A 213 6.86 -24.03 2.85
C LYS A 213 7.14 -23.59 1.41
N ARG A 214 6.73 -24.37 0.42
CA ARG A 214 6.94 -24.12 -1.00
C ARG A 214 5.93 -24.88 -1.85
N PHE A 215 5.64 -24.34 -3.02
CA PHE A 215 4.87 -25.03 -4.04
C PHE A 215 5.67 -26.19 -4.65
N MET A 216 5.00 -27.30 -4.91
CA MET A 216 5.56 -28.46 -5.58
C MET A 216 5.38 -28.37 -7.10
N LEU A 217 4.32 -27.69 -7.54
CA LEU A 217 3.99 -27.48 -8.95
C LEU A 217 4.60 -26.17 -9.48
N ARG A 218 4.56 -25.97 -10.81
CA ARG A 218 5.03 -24.77 -11.51
C ARG A 218 4.01 -24.35 -12.56
N GLY A 219 3.96 -23.03 -12.82
CA GLY A 219 2.97 -22.40 -13.69
C GLY A 219 1.73 -21.97 -12.89
N ILE A 220 1.17 -20.81 -13.29
CA ILE A 220 0.16 -20.11 -12.50
C ILE A 220 -1.10 -20.95 -12.28
N ASP A 221 -1.56 -21.68 -13.30
CA ASP A 221 -2.76 -22.51 -13.21
C ASP A 221 -2.59 -23.64 -12.19
N LYS A 222 -1.43 -24.33 -12.23
CA LYS A 222 -1.12 -25.41 -11.29
C LYS A 222 -0.93 -24.91 -9.87
N ILE A 223 -0.33 -23.72 -9.71
CA ILE A 223 -0.17 -23.05 -8.41
C ILE A 223 -1.53 -22.67 -7.82
N ASN A 224 -2.47 -22.20 -8.64
CA ASN A 224 -3.83 -21.91 -8.20
C ASN A 224 -4.53 -23.19 -7.71
N VAL A 225 -4.39 -24.31 -8.40
CA VAL A 225 -4.94 -25.61 -7.94
C VAL A 225 -4.30 -26.04 -6.62
N GLU A 226 -2.97 -25.97 -6.52
CA GLU A 226 -2.25 -26.34 -5.30
C GLU A 226 -2.63 -25.45 -4.12
N MET A 227 -2.75 -24.14 -4.32
CA MET A 227 -3.21 -23.20 -3.29
C MET A 227 -4.67 -23.46 -2.89
N GLY A 228 -5.54 -23.82 -3.84
CA GLY A 228 -6.93 -24.20 -3.58
C GLY A 228 -7.04 -25.40 -2.66
N LEU A 229 -6.22 -26.43 -2.89
CA LEU A 229 -6.16 -27.62 -2.02
C LEU A 229 -5.66 -27.26 -0.61
N VAL A 230 -4.66 -26.36 -0.51
CA VAL A 230 -4.17 -25.86 0.78
C VAL A 230 -5.26 -25.09 1.52
N ALA A 231 -5.98 -24.22 0.82
CA ALA A 231 -7.08 -23.44 1.38
C ALA A 231 -8.21 -24.35 1.88
N LEU A 232 -8.59 -25.34 1.08
CA LEU A 232 -9.60 -26.34 1.46
C LEU A 232 -9.17 -27.11 2.71
N ALA A 233 -7.94 -27.63 2.74
CA ALA A 233 -7.41 -28.37 3.89
C ALA A 233 -7.37 -27.51 5.16
N HIS A 234 -6.97 -26.22 5.03
CA HIS A 234 -6.99 -25.27 6.13
C HIS A 234 -8.41 -25.06 6.67
N ASN A 235 -9.37 -24.81 5.78
CA ASN A 235 -10.76 -24.56 6.16
C ASN A 235 -11.42 -25.78 6.79
N LEU A 236 -11.21 -26.98 6.24
CA LEU A 236 -11.71 -28.24 6.82
C LEU A 236 -11.14 -28.50 8.21
N LYS A 237 -9.83 -28.32 8.37
CA LYS A 237 -9.19 -28.46 9.69
C LYS A 237 -9.77 -27.47 10.69
N LYS A 238 -9.95 -26.20 10.29
CA LYS A 238 -10.54 -25.19 11.17
C LYS A 238 -11.98 -25.52 11.54
N TYR A 239 -12.78 -25.97 10.57
CA TYR A 239 -14.16 -26.39 10.80
C TYR A 239 -14.28 -27.56 11.78
N SER A 240 -13.35 -28.55 11.68
CA SER A 240 -13.33 -29.70 12.59
C SER A 240 -12.91 -29.38 14.03
N MET A 241 -12.36 -28.17 14.28
CA MET A 241 -11.88 -27.72 15.59
C MET A 241 -12.82 -26.68 16.22
N ALA A 242 -13.85 -26.23 15.50
CA ALA A 242 -14.86 -25.27 15.97
C ALA A 242 -16.03 -25.99 16.63
#